data_f8bef28ea93de4aad85fa8a20eb9158a
#
_entry.id   f8bef28ea93de4aad85fa8a20eb9158a
#
_cell.length_a   1.000
_cell.length_b   1.000
_cell.length_c   1.000
_cell.angle_alpha   90.00
_cell.angle_beta   90.00
_cell.angle_gamma   90.00
#
_symmetry.space_group_name_H-M   'P 1'
#
loop_
_entity.id
_entity.type
_entity.pdbx_description
1 polymer ?
#
loop_
_entity_poly.entity_id
_entity_poly.type
_entity_poly.pdbx_seq_one_letter_code
_entity_poly.pdbx_strand_id
1 'polypeptide(L)'
;YGPEKDTAGFDVTCYMARGGVFGTTVNRGDAPMIPTNGFGDFQVSLALASGICAALYGREKSGKGDKVTVSLHHAAVYALSTGLISAQYGNQYPKNRTEVVNPFNDVFRTSDGKWVCICCPEYDRDYEKMFTVLDAPEMLTEEAKEKYRRCESINANGLNQEVVAALDRAIAKFTREELMERLKANDMPCEACMEPEDIYKDEQAAANHILAKIPYPSGERFMPTNPIRFGSMGEPEYVIGGSQGAHTVELMKHVGYSDKEIEEAIASGAATGETKMKKL
;
A
#
# COMPACT_ATOMS: atom_id res chain seq x y z
N TYR A 1 12.08 -19.96 13.63
CA TYR A 1 12.00 -21.42 13.46
C TYR A 1 12.54 -21.82 12.09
N GLY A 2 12.85 -23.09 11.90
CA GLY A 2 13.24 -23.67 10.65
C GLY A 2 14.74 -23.52 10.31
N PRO A 3 15.12 -23.98 9.09
CA PRO A 3 16.54 -24.08 8.71
C PRO A 3 17.25 -22.71 8.62
N GLU A 4 16.50 -21.64 8.40
CA GLU A 4 17.05 -20.28 8.25
C GLU A 4 16.76 -19.36 9.45
N LYS A 5 16.49 -19.92 10.61
CA LYS A 5 16.14 -19.17 11.84
C LYS A 5 17.18 -18.13 12.26
N ASP A 6 18.44 -18.31 11.91
CA ASP A 6 19.55 -17.43 12.24
C ASP A 6 19.96 -16.48 11.09
N THR A 7 19.24 -16.53 9.96
CA THR A 7 19.46 -15.63 8.83
C THR A 7 18.87 -14.25 9.11
N ALA A 8 19.62 -13.19 8.81
CA ALA A 8 19.15 -11.83 8.96
C ALA A 8 17.91 -11.56 8.08
N GLY A 9 16.88 -10.98 8.69
CA GLY A 9 15.60 -10.69 8.04
C GLY A 9 15.29 -9.20 8.06
N PHE A 10 14.96 -8.63 6.89
CA PHE A 10 14.53 -7.25 6.72
C PHE A 10 13.24 -7.20 5.90
N ASP A 11 12.58 -6.07 5.89
CA ASP A 11 11.40 -5.81 5.09
C ASP A 11 11.58 -6.30 3.63
N VAL A 12 12.58 -5.76 2.94
CA VAL A 12 12.82 -6.06 1.53
C VAL A 12 13.20 -7.53 1.25
N THR A 13 13.91 -8.19 2.18
CA THR A 13 14.33 -9.59 2.00
C THR A 13 13.25 -10.58 2.42
N CYS A 14 12.57 -10.35 3.54
CA CYS A 14 11.60 -11.29 4.09
C CYS A 14 10.17 -11.04 3.62
N TYR A 15 9.71 -9.79 3.61
CA TYR A 15 8.35 -9.46 3.16
C TYR A 15 8.29 -9.40 1.64
N MET A 16 9.10 -8.54 1.01
CA MET A 16 8.99 -8.28 -0.42
C MET A 16 9.50 -9.44 -1.28
N ALA A 17 10.75 -9.90 -1.05
CA ALA A 17 11.35 -10.93 -1.89
C ALA A 17 10.85 -12.34 -1.51
N ARG A 18 11.17 -12.83 -0.30
CA ARG A 18 10.80 -14.18 0.12
C ARG A 18 9.30 -14.38 0.29
N GLY A 19 8.58 -13.33 0.72
CA GLY A 19 7.13 -13.33 0.84
C GLY A 19 6.39 -13.36 -0.50
N GLY A 20 7.08 -13.19 -1.63
CA GLY A 20 6.52 -13.28 -2.97
C GLY A 20 5.89 -12.00 -3.51
N VAL A 21 5.95 -10.89 -2.77
CA VAL A 21 5.32 -9.62 -3.18
C VAL A 21 5.93 -9.12 -4.50
N PHE A 22 7.26 -9.16 -4.65
CA PHE A 22 7.93 -8.80 -5.90
C PHE A 22 7.45 -9.62 -7.11
N GLY A 23 7.06 -10.87 -6.91
CA GLY A 23 6.53 -11.73 -7.96
C GLY A 23 5.09 -11.39 -8.38
N THR A 24 4.42 -10.46 -7.72
CA THR A 24 3.03 -10.09 -8.01
C THR A 24 2.82 -8.63 -8.37
N THR A 25 3.77 -7.76 -8.05
CA THR A 25 3.67 -6.29 -8.24
C THR A 25 4.51 -5.77 -9.41
N VAL A 26 4.82 -6.62 -10.37
CA VAL A 26 5.64 -6.30 -11.54
C VAL A 26 5.03 -6.98 -12.77
N ASN A 27 5.19 -6.39 -13.96
CA ASN A 27 4.87 -7.09 -15.20
C ASN A 27 5.88 -8.24 -15.44
N ARG A 28 5.39 -9.30 -16.07
CA ARG A 28 6.24 -10.41 -16.49
C ARG A 28 7.35 -9.93 -17.42
N GLY A 29 8.59 -10.19 -17.01
CA GLY A 29 9.80 -9.80 -17.76
C GLY A 29 10.43 -8.48 -17.29
N ASP A 30 9.73 -7.68 -16.49
CA ASP A 30 10.30 -6.46 -15.92
C ASP A 30 11.09 -6.75 -14.64
N ALA A 31 12.01 -5.86 -14.30
CA ALA A 31 12.76 -5.94 -13.05
C ALA A 31 11.88 -5.52 -11.86
N PRO A 32 11.88 -6.30 -10.77
CA PRO A 32 11.21 -5.86 -9.53
C PRO A 32 11.82 -4.57 -9.00
N MET A 33 10.98 -3.70 -8.48
CA MET A 33 11.40 -2.45 -7.83
C MET A 33 11.16 -2.52 -6.33
N ILE A 34 12.12 -2.02 -5.56
CA ILE A 34 11.93 -1.81 -4.12
C ILE A 34 11.02 -0.58 -3.94
N PRO A 35 9.86 -0.72 -3.30
CA PRO A 35 9.02 0.43 -2.94
C PRO A 35 9.68 1.25 -1.82
N THR A 36 8.92 2.01 -1.08
CA THR A 36 9.45 2.71 0.08
C THR A 36 9.91 1.73 1.17
N ASN A 37 10.97 2.07 1.90
CA ASN A 37 11.45 1.28 3.03
C ASN A 37 10.36 1.15 4.11
N GLY A 38 10.27 -0.04 4.71
CA GLY A 38 9.32 -0.31 5.79
C GLY A 38 7.90 -0.65 5.30
N PHE A 39 7.68 -0.83 4.00
CA PHE A 39 6.35 -1.14 3.47
C PHE A 39 5.72 -2.38 4.14
N GLY A 40 6.45 -3.47 4.24
CA GLY A 40 6.03 -4.68 4.92
C GLY A 40 6.07 -4.56 6.44
N ASP A 41 7.03 -3.82 7.00
CA ASP A 41 7.15 -3.57 8.43
C ASP A 41 5.87 -2.91 8.98
N PHE A 42 5.30 -1.93 8.28
CA PHE A 42 4.04 -1.30 8.68
C PHE A 42 2.87 -2.30 8.65
N GLN A 43 2.82 -3.20 7.68
CA GLN A 43 1.77 -4.24 7.63
C GLN A 43 1.90 -5.22 8.80
N VAL A 44 3.12 -5.65 9.10
CA VAL A 44 3.41 -6.55 10.23
C VAL A 44 3.13 -5.89 11.56
N SER A 45 3.40 -4.59 11.70
CA SER A 45 3.12 -3.83 12.92
C SER A 45 1.63 -3.82 13.27
N LEU A 46 0.74 -3.66 12.26
CA LEU A 46 -0.70 -3.73 12.44
C LEU A 46 -1.15 -5.14 12.86
N ALA A 47 -0.60 -6.18 12.25
CA ALA A 47 -0.89 -7.56 12.62
C ALA A 47 -0.43 -7.86 14.07
N LEU A 48 0.75 -7.37 14.47
CA LEU A 48 1.25 -7.52 15.83
C LEU A 48 0.37 -6.77 16.84
N ALA A 49 0.02 -5.53 16.58
CA ALA A 49 -0.87 -4.75 17.44
C ALA A 49 -2.22 -5.43 17.63
N SER A 50 -2.83 -5.95 16.56
CA SER A 50 -4.06 -6.71 16.62
C SER A 50 -3.93 -7.97 17.49
N GLY A 51 -2.83 -8.73 17.32
CA GLY A 51 -2.55 -9.92 18.11
C GLY A 51 -2.35 -9.59 19.59
N ILE A 52 -1.64 -8.50 19.92
CA ILE A 52 -1.45 -8.03 21.30
C ILE A 52 -2.80 -7.66 21.94
N CYS A 53 -3.65 -6.90 21.24
CA CYS A 53 -4.97 -6.54 21.74
C CYS A 53 -5.84 -7.78 22.00
N ALA A 54 -5.82 -8.75 21.12
CA ALA A 54 -6.54 -10.01 21.28
C ALA A 54 -6.03 -10.82 22.49
N ALA A 55 -4.69 -10.89 22.67
CA ALA A 55 -4.08 -11.58 23.82
C ALA A 55 -4.40 -10.88 25.14
N LEU A 56 -4.38 -9.54 25.18
CA LEU A 56 -4.77 -8.76 26.36
C LEU A 56 -6.24 -9.02 26.73
N TYR A 57 -7.13 -8.99 25.75
CA TYR A 57 -8.54 -9.31 25.99
C TYR A 57 -8.76 -10.77 26.49
N GLY A 58 -8.00 -11.72 25.91
CA GLY A 58 -8.00 -13.11 26.36
C GLY A 58 -7.51 -13.25 27.80
N ARG A 59 -6.47 -12.48 28.17
CA ARG A 59 -5.93 -12.44 29.54
C ARG A 59 -6.95 -11.96 30.57
N GLU A 60 -7.73 -10.93 30.24
CA GLU A 60 -8.81 -10.44 31.14
C GLU A 60 -9.83 -11.54 31.49
N LYS A 61 -10.07 -12.46 30.56
CA LYS A 61 -11.01 -13.58 30.77
C LYS A 61 -10.37 -14.80 31.45
N SER A 62 -9.14 -15.14 31.07
CA SER A 62 -8.49 -16.38 31.49
C SER A 62 -7.52 -16.21 32.67
N GLY A 63 -7.12 -14.99 32.99
CA GLY A 63 -6.05 -14.68 33.93
C GLY A 63 -4.64 -15.07 33.46
N LYS A 64 -4.50 -15.55 32.22
CA LYS A 64 -3.22 -16.04 31.68
C LYS A 64 -2.80 -15.22 30.47
N GLY A 65 -1.53 -14.76 30.48
CA GLY A 65 -0.91 -14.15 29.32
C GLY A 65 -0.55 -15.15 28.23
N ASP A 66 -0.29 -14.65 27.03
CA ASP A 66 0.16 -15.47 25.90
C ASP A 66 1.34 -14.80 25.17
N LYS A 67 2.08 -15.59 24.38
CA LYS A 67 3.15 -15.10 23.52
C LYS A 67 2.63 -14.88 22.11
N VAL A 68 2.46 -13.61 21.73
CA VAL A 68 2.09 -13.25 20.37
C VAL A 68 3.33 -13.27 19.47
N THR A 69 3.27 -14.00 18.36
CA THR A 69 4.36 -14.07 17.37
C THR A 69 3.82 -13.76 15.97
N VAL A 70 4.45 -12.82 15.31
CA VAL A 70 4.24 -12.50 13.88
C VAL A 70 5.58 -12.52 13.16
N SER A 71 5.57 -12.67 11.84
CA SER A 71 6.78 -12.54 11.02
C SER A 71 6.48 -11.85 9.70
N LEU A 72 7.45 -11.15 9.16
CA LEU A 72 7.40 -10.50 7.85
C LEU A 72 6.99 -11.49 6.75
N HIS A 73 7.64 -12.65 6.72
CA HIS A 73 7.35 -13.68 5.72
C HIS A 73 5.90 -14.18 5.81
N HIS A 74 5.40 -14.51 7.01
CA HIS A 74 4.02 -15.00 7.17
C HIS A 74 2.99 -13.93 6.79
N ALA A 75 3.21 -12.68 7.19
CA ALA A 75 2.31 -11.60 6.86
C ALA A 75 2.25 -11.34 5.33
N ALA A 76 3.38 -11.42 4.63
CA ALA A 76 3.41 -11.31 3.18
C ALA A 76 2.66 -12.45 2.49
N VAL A 77 2.91 -13.69 2.91
CA VAL A 77 2.20 -14.88 2.40
C VAL A 77 0.69 -14.76 2.63
N TYR A 78 0.27 -14.26 3.80
CA TYR A 78 -1.13 -13.99 4.11
C TYR A 78 -1.72 -12.89 3.21
N ALA A 79 -1.00 -11.80 2.99
CA ALA A 79 -1.43 -10.73 2.10
C ALA A 79 -1.62 -11.20 0.64
N LEU A 80 -0.83 -12.18 0.20
CA LEU A 80 -0.90 -12.78 -1.13
C LEU A 80 -1.85 -13.99 -1.23
N SER A 81 -2.69 -14.25 -0.23
CA SER A 81 -3.54 -15.46 -0.15
C SER A 81 -4.29 -15.77 -1.45
N THR A 82 -4.95 -14.78 -2.06
CA THR A 82 -5.67 -14.96 -3.33
C THR A 82 -4.75 -15.37 -4.47
N GLY A 83 -3.58 -14.74 -4.58
CA GLY A 83 -2.57 -15.07 -5.60
C GLY A 83 -2.03 -16.49 -5.44
N LEU A 84 -1.69 -16.87 -4.20
CA LEU A 84 -1.20 -18.21 -3.88
C LEU A 84 -2.23 -19.32 -4.16
N ILE A 85 -3.50 -19.05 -3.83
CA ILE A 85 -4.59 -20.00 -4.12
C ILE A 85 -4.77 -20.11 -5.63
N SER A 86 -4.88 -18.98 -6.34
CA SER A 86 -5.11 -19.00 -7.79
C SER A 86 -3.97 -19.64 -8.58
N ALA A 87 -2.72 -19.53 -8.11
CA ALA A 87 -1.57 -20.19 -8.73
C ALA A 87 -1.70 -21.73 -8.73
N GLN A 88 -2.37 -22.32 -7.75
CA GLN A 88 -2.62 -23.77 -7.70
C GLN A 88 -3.63 -24.22 -8.76
N TYR A 89 -4.40 -23.30 -9.33
CA TYR A 89 -5.35 -23.53 -10.42
C TYR A 89 -4.82 -23.07 -11.78
N GLY A 90 -3.51 -22.87 -11.91
CA GLY A 90 -2.85 -22.59 -13.18
C GLY A 90 -2.62 -21.11 -13.50
N ASN A 91 -3.05 -20.17 -12.63
CA ASN A 91 -2.69 -18.78 -12.81
C ASN A 91 -1.19 -18.57 -12.60
N GLN A 92 -0.54 -17.95 -13.60
CA GLN A 92 0.88 -17.66 -13.53
C GLN A 92 1.13 -16.25 -12.98
N TYR A 93 2.21 -16.10 -12.23
CA TYR A 93 2.73 -14.82 -11.75
C TYR A 93 4.23 -14.70 -12.07
N PRO A 94 4.77 -13.49 -12.26
CA PRO A 94 4.04 -12.23 -12.40
C PRO A 94 3.11 -12.25 -13.62
N LYS A 95 2.05 -11.45 -13.56
CA LYS A 95 1.13 -11.24 -14.69
C LYS A 95 1.69 -10.20 -15.65
N ASN A 96 1.16 -10.17 -16.86
CA ASN A 96 1.36 -9.06 -17.78
C ASN A 96 0.09 -8.19 -17.74
N ARG A 97 0.25 -6.86 -17.67
CA ARG A 97 -0.88 -5.92 -17.69
C ARG A 97 -1.84 -6.16 -18.87
N THR A 98 -1.29 -6.51 -20.03
CA THR A 98 -2.09 -6.76 -21.24
C THR A 98 -2.80 -8.12 -21.27
N GLU A 99 -2.55 -9.00 -20.28
CA GLU A 99 -3.10 -10.36 -20.22
C GLU A 99 -4.03 -10.55 -19.02
N VAL A 100 -4.61 -9.47 -18.51
CA VAL A 100 -5.54 -9.53 -17.36
C VAL A 100 -6.83 -10.22 -17.74
N VAL A 101 -7.41 -10.97 -16.80
CA VAL A 101 -8.66 -11.73 -17.01
C VAL A 101 -9.83 -10.80 -17.31
N ASN A 102 -9.94 -9.69 -16.59
CA ASN A 102 -10.93 -8.64 -16.84
C ASN A 102 -10.23 -7.35 -17.25
N PRO A 103 -10.24 -6.97 -18.54
CA PRO A 103 -9.62 -5.72 -19.02
C PRO A 103 -10.17 -4.43 -18.39
N PHE A 104 -11.33 -4.48 -17.73
CA PHE A 104 -11.87 -3.33 -16.99
C PHE A 104 -11.38 -3.23 -15.54
N ASN A 105 -10.51 -4.14 -15.13
CA ASN A 105 -9.80 -4.09 -13.84
C ASN A 105 -8.30 -3.97 -14.09
N ASP A 106 -7.86 -2.77 -14.51
CA ASP A 106 -6.49 -2.53 -14.91
C ASP A 106 -6.12 -1.05 -14.78
N VAL A 107 -4.86 -0.73 -15.07
CA VAL A 107 -4.31 0.63 -15.08
C VAL A 107 -4.03 1.10 -16.50
N PHE A 108 -4.35 2.36 -16.79
CA PHE A 108 -4.25 2.92 -18.14
C PHE A 108 -3.56 4.28 -18.11
N ARG A 109 -2.81 4.57 -19.18
CA ARG A 109 -2.11 5.83 -19.33
C ARG A 109 -2.94 6.83 -20.13
N THR A 110 -3.12 8.02 -19.59
CA THR A 110 -3.87 9.13 -20.19
C THR A 110 -2.98 10.01 -21.09
N SER A 111 -3.59 10.92 -21.87
CA SER A 111 -2.90 11.81 -22.81
C SER A 111 -1.87 12.72 -22.14
N ASP A 112 -2.09 13.10 -20.89
CA ASP A 112 -1.17 13.90 -20.07
C ASP A 112 -0.05 13.07 -19.38
N GLY A 113 0.06 11.79 -19.76
CA GLY A 113 1.12 10.89 -19.29
C GLY A 113 0.92 10.31 -17.90
N LYS A 114 -0.19 10.63 -17.23
CA LYS A 114 -0.56 10.10 -15.91
C LYS A 114 -1.27 8.75 -16.02
N TRP A 115 -1.49 8.11 -14.86
CA TRP A 115 -2.14 6.81 -14.81
C TRP A 115 -3.47 6.87 -14.05
N VAL A 116 -4.44 6.10 -14.52
CA VAL A 116 -5.75 5.86 -13.90
C VAL A 116 -5.92 4.37 -13.68
N CYS A 117 -6.40 3.98 -12.50
CA CYS A 117 -6.89 2.64 -12.22
C CYS A 117 -8.40 2.61 -12.47
N ILE A 118 -8.86 1.62 -13.23
CA ILE A 118 -10.29 1.34 -13.46
C ILE A 118 -10.58 0.00 -12.79
N CYS A 119 -11.71 -0.10 -12.08
CA CYS A 119 -12.15 -1.32 -11.41
C CYS A 119 -13.65 -1.55 -11.64
N CYS A 120 -14.01 -2.05 -12.82
CA CYS A 120 -15.37 -2.44 -13.18
C CYS A 120 -15.46 -3.97 -13.26
N PRO A 121 -15.90 -4.65 -12.17
CA PRO A 121 -15.86 -6.11 -12.09
C PRO A 121 -16.83 -6.81 -13.05
N GLU A 122 -17.92 -6.14 -13.42
CA GLU A 122 -18.99 -6.71 -14.25
C GLU A 122 -18.76 -6.42 -15.74
N TYR A 123 -17.69 -6.98 -16.30
CA TYR A 123 -17.23 -6.72 -17.67
C TYR A 123 -18.35 -6.81 -18.72
N ASP A 124 -19.10 -7.91 -18.76
CA ASP A 124 -20.16 -8.16 -19.75
C ASP A 124 -21.29 -7.14 -19.69
N ARG A 125 -21.66 -6.73 -18.47
CA ARG A 125 -22.69 -5.73 -18.23
C ARG A 125 -22.21 -4.34 -18.65
N ASP A 126 -20.98 -4.02 -18.33
CA ASP A 126 -20.43 -2.67 -18.48
C ASP A 126 -19.78 -2.44 -19.84
N TYR A 127 -19.69 -3.45 -20.71
CA TYR A 127 -19.00 -3.38 -22.00
C TYR A 127 -19.45 -2.22 -22.88
N GLU A 128 -20.75 -2.15 -23.20
CA GLU A 128 -21.28 -1.11 -24.09
C GLU A 128 -21.16 0.28 -23.45
N LYS A 129 -21.41 0.36 -22.15
CA LYS A 129 -21.28 1.59 -21.37
C LYS A 129 -19.84 2.11 -21.38
N MET A 130 -18.87 1.24 -21.12
CA MET A 130 -17.44 1.58 -21.11
C MET A 130 -17.02 2.19 -22.44
N PHE A 131 -17.25 1.50 -23.54
CA PHE A 131 -16.81 1.97 -24.85
C PHE A 131 -17.61 3.17 -25.37
N THR A 132 -18.86 3.38 -24.90
CA THR A 132 -19.62 4.61 -25.14
C THR A 132 -18.99 5.80 -24.41
N VAL A 133 -18.67 5.65 -23.13
CA VAL A 133 -18.04 6.70 -22.30
C VAL A 133 -16.65 7.09 -22.84
N LEU A 134 -15.95 6.12 -23.42
CA LEU A 134 -14.60 6.31 -24.00
C LEU A 134 -14.60 6.80 -25.45
N ASP A 135 -15.75 7.07 -26.05
CA ASP A 135 -15.88 7.44 -27.46
C ASP A 135 -15.14 6.47 -28.39
N ALA A 136 -15.40 5.16 -28.21
CA ALA A 136 -14.77 4.08 -28.97
C ALA A 136 -15.81 3.27 -29.77
N PRO A 137 -16.44 3.88 -30.82
CA PRO A 137 -17.54 3.28 -31.58
C PRO A 137 -17.14 2.00 -32.31
N GLU A 138 -15.86 1.84 -32.64
CA GLU A 138 -15.31 0.61 -33.23
C GLU A 138 -15.50 -0.65 -32.37
N MET A 139 -15.60 -0.48 -31.06
CA MET A 139 -15.87 -1.56 -30.11
C MET A 139 -17.38 -1.80 -29.90
N LEU A 140 -18.22 -0.97 -30.46
CA LEU A 140 -19.67 -1.04 -30.33
C LEU A 140 -20.39 -1.57 -31.61
N THR A 141 -19.64 -1.94 -32.65
CA THR A 141 -20.20 -2.62 -33.82
C THR A 141 -20.70 -4.01 -33.45
N GLU A 142 -21.67 -4.55 -34.19
CA GLU A 142 -22.19 -5.89 -33.91
C GLU A 142 -21.10 -6.97 -33.99
N GLU A 143 -20.17 -6.84 -34.95
CA GLU A 143 -19.02 -7.74 -35.07
C GLU A 143 -18.12 -7.67 -33.83
N ALA A 144 -17.79 -6.46 -33.34
CA ALA A 144 -16.97 -6.27 -32.14
C ALA A 144 -17.67 -6.81 -30.87
N LYS A 145 -18.98 -6.57 -30.75
CA LYS A 145 -19.76 -7.10 -29.62
C LYS A 145 -19.79 -8.63 -29.62
N GLU A 146 -20.01 -9.24 -30.78
CA GLU A 146 -19.96 -10.70 -30.91
C GLU A 146 -18.60 -11.25 -30.45
N LYS A 147 -17.52 -10.58 -30.83
CA LYS A 147 -16.14 -11.01 -30.55
C LYS A 147 -15.70 -10.74 -29.11
N TYR A 148 -16.01 -9.55 -28.55
CA TYR A 148 -15.35 -9.05 -27.35
C TYR A 148 -16.25 -8.86 -26.12
N ARG A 149 -17.56 -8.87 -26.24
CA ARG A 149 -18.48 -8.49 -25.15
C ARG A 149 -18.48 -9.48 -23.97
N ARG A 150 -18.05 -10.71 -24.19
CA ARG A 150 -18.09 -11.76 -23.14
C ARG A 150 -16.72 -12.00 -22.56
N CYS A 151 -16.58 -11.77 -21.24
CA CYS A 151 -15.32 -11.98 -20.50
C CYS A 151 -14.81 -13.43 -20.64
N GLU A 152 -15.71 -14.40 -20.53
CA GLU A 152 -15.37 -15.81 -20.72
C GLU A 152 -14.82 -16.08 -22.14
N SER A 153 -15.46 -15.50 -23.16
CA SER A 153 -15.06 -15.69 -24.55
C SER A 153 -13.68 -15.08 -24.86
N ILE A 154 -13.42 -13.85 -24.41
CA ILE A 154 -12.10 -13.23 -24.61
C ILE A 154 -10.99 -13.99 -23.92
N ASN A 155 -11.24 -14.52 -22.71
CA ASN A 155 -10.28 -15.35 -21.99
C ASN A 155 -10.03 -16.69 -22.69
N ALA A 156 -11.07 -17.37 -23.12
CA ALA A 156 -10.97 -18.67 -23.81
C ALA A 156 -10.22 -18.57 -25.14
N ASN A 157 -10.34 -17.42 -25.85
CA ASN A 157 -9.73 -17.18 -27.16
C ASN A 157 -8.45 -16.33 -27.11
N GLY A 158 -7.98 -15.92 -25.93
CA GLY A 158 -6.76 -15.11 -25.77
C GLY A 158 -6.88 -13.68 -26.33
N LEU A 159 -8.09 -13.11 -26.34
CA LEU A 159 -8.39 -11.80 -26.94
C LEU A 159 -8.21 -10.62 -25.98
N ASN A 160 -7.81 -10.87 -24.75
CA ASN A 160 -7.65 -9.84 -23.70
C ASN A 160 -6.71 -8.72 -24.16
N GLN A 161 -5.61 -9.05 -24.80
CA GLN A 161 -4.63 -8.07 -25.30
C GLN A 161 -5.24 -7.12 -26.34
N GLU A 162 -6.13 -7.62 -27.21
CA GLU A 162 -6.81 -6.78 -28.22
C GLU A 162 -7.76 -5.78 -27.53
N VAL A 163 -8.47 -6.22 -26.48
CA VAL A 163 -9.38 -5.35 -25.72
C VAL A 163 -8.58 -4.31 -24.93
N VAL A 164 -7.49 -4.72 -24.25
CA VAL A 164 -6.61 -3.79 -23.54
C VAL A 164 -6.03 -2.75 -24.49
N ALA A 165 -5.58 -3.17 -25.69
CA ALA A 165 -5.07 -2.24 -26.70
C ALA A 165 -6.14 -1.26 -27.21
N ALA A 166 -7.40 -1.67 -27.30
CA ALA A 166 -8.51 -0.80 -27.63
C ALA A 166 -8.76 0.23 -26.53
N LEU A 167 -8.75 -0.21 -25.27
CA LEU A 167 -8.86 0.67 -24.10
C LEU A 167 -7.69 1.66 -24.02
N ASP A 168 -6.45 1.23 -24.21
CA ASP A 168 -5.28 2.10 -24.23
C ASP A 168 -5.42 3.21 -25.28
N ARG A 169 -5.87 2.87 -26.50
CA ARG A 169 -6.10 3.87 -27.57
C ARG A 169 -7.24 4.83 -27.23
N ALA A 170 -8.33 4.33 -26.69
CA ALA A 170 -9.49 5.15 -26.33
C ALA A 170 -9.18 6.11 -25.18
N ILE A 171 -8.53 5.61 -24.14
CA ILE A 171 -8.16 6.35 -22.93
C ILE A 171 -7.09 7.41 -23.22
N ALA A 172 -6.14 7.11 -24.10
CA ALA A 172 -5.10 8.08 -24.49
C ALA A 172 -5.62 9.36 -25.17
N LYS A 173 -6.92 9.44 -25.49
CA LYS A 173 -7.57 10.66 -25.99
C LYS A 173 -7.85 11.69 -24.90
N PHE A 174 -7.93 11.29 -23.63
CA PHE A 174 -8.36 12.10 -22.50
C PHE A 174 -7.21 12.37 -21.55
N THR A 175 -7.23 13.53 -20.90
CA THR A 175 -6.44 13.77 -19.70
C THR A 175 -6.98 12.92 -18.54
N ARG A 176 -6.18 12.72 -17.48
CA ARG A 176 -6.61 11.95 -16.30
C ARG A 176 -7.87 12.53 -15.67
N GLU A 177 -7.95 13.84 -15.57
CA GLU A 177 -9.09 14.54 -14.98
C GLU A 177 -10.36 14.35 -15.82
N GLU A 178 -10.31 14.62 -17.14
CA GLU A 178 -11.43 14.42 -18.06
C GLU A 178 -11.94 12.97 -18.06
N LEU A 179 -11.02 12.00 -18.06
CA LEU A 179 -11.39 10.59 -18.04
C LEU A 179 -12.12 10.22 -16.75
N MET A 180 -11.56 10.64 -15.60
CA MET A 180 -12.17 10.34 -14.30
C MET A 180 -13.53 10.98 -14.14
N GLU A 181 -13.72 12.22 -14.59
CA GLU A 181 -15.03 12.89 -14.60
C GLU A 181 -16.04 12.09 -15.42
N ARG A 182 -15.69 11.70 -16.65
CA ARG A 182 -16.55 10.90 -17.53
C ARG A 182 -16.93 9.54 -16.91
N LEU A 183 -15.96 8.82 -16.36
CA LEU A 183 -16.20 7.52 -15.76
C LEU A 183 -17.07 7.64 -14.49
N LYS A 184 -16.77 8.57 -13.60
CA LYS A 184 -17.51 8.81 -12.35
C LYS A 184 -18.95 9.28 -12.63
N ALA A 185 -19.16 10.15 -13.63
CA ALA A 185 -20.50 10.58 -14.05
C ALA A 185 -21.37 9.44 -14.59
N ASN A 186 -20.76 8.32 -14.93
CA ASN A 186 -21.43 7.12 -15.42
C ASN A 186 -21.36 5.94 -14.43
N ASP A 187 -21.14 6.18 -13.15
CA ASP A 187 -21.02 5.16 -12.09
C ASP A 187 -20.01 4.05 -12.44
N MET A 188 -18.88 4.43 -13.02
CA MET A 188 -17.79 3.51 -13.36
C MET A 188 -16.62 3.75 -12.38
N PRO A 189 -16.34 2.81 -11.47
CA PRO A 189 -15.31 2.99 -10.48
C PRO A 189 -13.92 3.17 -11.10
N CYS A 190 -13.31 4.29 -10.79
CA CYS A 190 -11.95 4.62 -11.22
C CYS A 190 -11.29 5.56 -10.21
N GLU A 191 -9.95 5.54 -10.16
CA GLU A 191 -9.20 6.47 -9.34
C GLU A 191 -7.82 6.79 -9.95
N ALA A 192 -7.28 7.95 -9.62
CA ALA A 192 -5.94 8.34 -10.01
C ALA A 192 -4.89 7.42 -9.38
N CYS A 193 -3.92 6.95 -10.16
CA CYS A 193 -2.69 6.41 -9.57
C CYS A 193 -1.86 7.59 -9.09
N MET A 194 -1.97 7.89 -7.79
CA MET A 194 -1.31 9.04 -7.18
C MET A 194 0.16 8.76 -6.90
N GLU A 195 0.99 9.77 -7.11
CA GLU A 195 2.34 9.83 -6.54
C GLU A 195 2.27 10.38 -5.11
N PRO A 196 3.27 10.15 -4.24
CA PRO A 196 3.26 10.66 -2.87
C PRO A 196 3.01 12.16 -2.76
N GLU A 197 3.49 12.95 -3.72
CA GLU A 197 3.32 14.40 -3.78
C GLU A 197 1.89 14.82 -4.08
N ASP A 198 1.10 13.99 -4.75
CA ASP A 198 -0.32 14.23 -5.02
C ASP A 198 -1.15 14.12 -3.74
N ILE A 199 -0.77 13.18 -2.84
CA ILE A 199 -1.49 12.94 -1.58
C ILE A 199 -1.47 14.16 -0.66
N TYR A 200 -0.40 14.96 -0.69
CA TYR A 200 -0.31 16.21 0.10
C TYR A 200 -1.32 17.28 -0.33
N LYS A 201 -1.88 17.16 -1.52
CA LYS A 201 -2.84 18.10 -2.12
C LYS A 201 -4.25 17.51 -2.21
N ASP A 202 -4.42 16.25 -1.84
CA ASP A 202 -5.69 15.56 -1.93
C ASP A 202 -6.67 16.07 -0.88
N GLU A 203 -7.77 16.67 -1.34
CA GLU A 203 -8.83 17.20 -0.48
C GLU A 203 -9.50 16.09 0.35
N GLN A 204 -9.60 14.87 -0.20
CA GLN A 204 -10.16 13.73 0.52
C GLN A 204 -9.23 13.26 1.64
N ALA A 205 -7.92 13.27 1.41
CA ALA A 205 -6.93 13.00 2.45
C ALA A 205 -6.97 14.06 3.55
N ALA A 206 -7.10 15.34 3.18
CA ALA A 206 -7.22 16.45 4.12
C ALA A 206 -8.51 16.35 4.95
N ALA A 207 -9.66 16.14 4.31
CA ALA A 207 -10.96 16.01 4.98
C ALA A 207 -11.04 14.83 5.94
N ASN A 208 -10.28 13.77 5.69
CA ASN A 208 -10.17 12.59 6.54
C ASN A 208 -8.98 12.63 7.49
N HIS A 209 -8.25 13.74 7.58
CA HIS A 209 -7.09 13.90 8.46
C HIS A 209 -6.07 12.75 8.32
N ILE A 210 -5.85 12.25 7.09
CA ILE A 210 -4.90 11.18 6.81
C ILE A 210 -3.46 11.64 7.05
N LEU A 211 -3.23 12.95 6.90
CA LEU A 211 -1.95 13.60 7.14
C LEU A 211 -2.07 14.64 8.24
N ALA A 212 -1.12 14.65 9.17
CA ALA A 212 -0.92 15.72 10.15
C ALA A 212 0.22 16.62 9.73
N LYS A 213 0.07 17.94 9.94
CA LYS A 213 1.17 18.90 9.80
C LYS A 213 1.94 18.98 11.11
N ILE A 214 3.23 18.79 11.03
CA ILE A 214 4.12 18.80 12.20
C ILE A 214 5.18 19.88 12.02
N PRO A 215 5.41 20.73 13.04
CA PRO A 215 6.45 21.75 12.99
C PRO A 215 7.83 21.12 13.18
N TYR A 216 8.61 21.05 12.11
CA TYR A 216 10.03 20.70 12.16
C TYR A 216 10.91 21.94 12.22
N PRO A 217 12.16 21.86 12.70
CA PRO A 217 13.10 22.99 12.68
C PRO A 217 13.35 23.58 11.30
N SER A 218 13.14 22.78 10.25
CA SER A 218 13.28 23.18 8.84
C SER A 218 11.97 23.64 8.18
N GLY A 219 10.88 23.78 8.95
CA GLY A 219 9.54 24.14 8.47
C GLY A 219 8.53 23.03 8.65
N GLU A 220 7.27 23.28 8.37
CA GLU A 220 6.21 22.27 8.47
C GLU A 220 6.46 21.09 7.52
N ARG A 221 6.11 19.89 7.99
CA ARG A 221 6.13 18.66 7.23
C ARG A 221 4.84 17.90 7.44
N PHE A 222 4.42 17.15 6.43
CA PHE A 222 3.31 16.20 6.57
C PHE A 222 3.80 14.87 7.11
N MET A 223 3.02 14.29 8.04
CA MET A 223 3.19 12.92 8.50
C MET A 223 1.88 12.16 8.36
N PRO A 224 1.93 10.88 7.92
CA PRO A 224 0.76 10.01 7.97
C PRO A 224 0.27 9.86 9.41
N THR A 225 -1.04 9.93 9.60
CA THR A 225 -1.66 9.69 10.90
C THR A 225 -1.88 8.19 11.14
N ASN A 226 -2.22 7.82 12.37
CA ASN A 226 -2.61 6.44 12.67
C ASN A 226 -3.90 6.09 11.91
N PRO A 227 -3.94 4.98 11.15
CA PRO A 227 -5.14 4.60 10.40
C PRO A 227 -6.31 4.15 11.31
N ILE A 228 -6.06 3.84 12.58
CA ILE A 228 -7.08 3.42 13.54
C ILE A 228 -7.60 4.64 14.28
N ARG A 229 -8.91 4.86 14.23
CA ARG A 229 -9.60 5.95 14.92
C ARG A 229 -10.66 5.40 15.85
N PHE A 230 -10.78 6.01 17.01
CA PHE A 230 -11.83 5.72 17.99
C PHE A 230 -12.80 6.87 18.06
N GLY A 231 -14.09 6.63 17.85
CA GLY A 231 -15.11 7.67 17.88
C GLY A 231 -15.27 8.38 19.23
N SER A 232 -14.82 7.76 20.32
CA SER A 232 -14.82 8.33 21.67
C SER A 232 -13.57 9.13 22.01
N MET A 233 -12.54 9.11 21.16
CA MET A 233 -11.29 9.83 21.37
C MET A 233 -11.21 10.98 20.37
N GLY A 234 -10.69 12.12 20.81
CA GLY A 234 -10.39 13.23 19.92
C GLY A 234 -9.22 12.92 18.97
N GLU A 235 -8.90 13.85 18.09
CA GLU A 235 -7.71 13.75 17.25
C GLU A 235 -6.45 13.71 18.12
N PRO A 236 -5.53 12.75 17.85
CA PRO A 236 -4.29 12.68 18.62
C PRO A 236 -3.37 13.87 18.29
N GLU A 237 -2.64 14.34 19.29
CA GLU A 237 -1.57 15.30 19.07
C GLU A 237 -0.33 14.60 18.48
N TYR A 238 0.16 15.12 17.38
CA TYR A 238 1.37 14.62 16.72
C TYR A 238 2.53 15.57 16.97
N VAL A 239 3.59 15.06 17.57
CA VAL A 239 4.82 15.82 17.87
C VAL A 239 6.02 15.12 17.26
N ILE A 240 7.06 15.89 16.94
CA ILE A 240 8.32 15.31 16.51
C ILE A 240 9.01 14.63 17.70
N GLY A 241 9.74 13.54 17.40
CA GLY A 241 10.63 12.94 18.39
C GLY A 241 11.76 13.90 18.77
N GLY A 242 12.23 13.79 20.01
CA GLY A 242 13.42 14.51 20.46
C GLY A 242 14.68 14.07 19.70
N SER A 243 15.75 14.85 19.82
CA SER A 243 17.09 14.45 19.37
C SER A 243 17.58 13.22 20.10
N GLN A 244 18.57 12.53 19.53
CA GLN A 244 19.18 11.38 20.20
C GLN A 244 19.70 11.78 21.60
N GLY A 245 19.28 11.04 22.61
CA GLY A 245 19.65 11.31 24.00
C GLY A 245 18.85 12.39 24.71
N ALA A 246 17.82 13.00 24.08
CA ALA A 246 17.03 14.09 24.67
C ALA A 246 16.42 13.72 26.05
N HIS A 247 16.06 12.48 26.25
CA HIS A 247 15.45 11.99 27.50
C HIS A 247 16.40 11.17 28.38
N THR A 248 17.67 11.01 28.00
CA THR A 248 18.60 10.13 28.71
C THR A 248 18.74 10.52 30.18
N VAL A 249 19.01 11.79 30.46
CA VAL A 249 19.23 12.28 31.84
C VAL A 249 17.94 12.13 32.66
N GLU A 250 16.79 12.50 32.10
CA GLU A 250 15.51 12.40 32.78
C GLU A 250 15.17 10.94 33.13
N LEU A 251 15.30 10.03 32.16
CA LEU A 251 14.97 8.62 32.34
C LEU A 251 15.93 7.94 33.31
N MET A 252 17.23 8.23 33.27
CA MET A 252 18.19 7.68 34.21
C MET A 252 17.90 8.16 35.62
N LYS A 253 17.58 9.43 35.85
CA LYS A 253 17.10 9.96 37.13
C LYS A 253 15.84 9.26 37.63
N HIS A 254 14.87 9.07 36.72
CA HIS A 254 13.62 8.40 37.05
C HIS A 254 13.80 6.97 37.57
N VAL A 255 14.78 6.25 37.04
CA VAL A 255 15.12 4.88 37.50
C VAL A 255 16.17 4.85 38.61
N GLY A 256 16.55 6.00 39.20
CA GLY A 256 17.31 6.09 40.43
C GLY A 256 18.82 6.31 40.28
N TYR A 257 19.34 6.60 39.09
CA TYR A 257 20.74 6.99 38.91
C TYR A 257 21.00 8.39 39.49
N SER A 258 22.13 8.56 40.18
CA SER A 258 22.62 9.85 40.64
C SER A 258 23.18 10.68 39.46
N ASP A 259 23.25 12.01 39.62
CA ASP A 259 23.84 12.91 38.63
C ASP A 259 25.25 12.48 38.25
N LYS A 260 26.07 12.06 39.23
CA LYS A 260 27.43 11.59 39.01
C LYS A 260 27.49 10.31 38.14
N GLU A 261 26.65 9.34 38.42
CA GLU A 261 26.58 8.11 37.61
C GLU A 261 26.11 8.39 36.17
N ILE A 262 25.21 9.34 35.99
CA ILE A 262 24.75 9.79 34.66
C ILE A 262 25.91 10.46 33.90
N GLU A 263 26.62 11.37 34.54
CA GLU A 263 27.79 12.03 33.94
C GLU A 263 28.86 11.02 33.53
N GLU A 264 29.20 10.07 34.43
CA GLU A 264 30.15 8.99 34.16
C GLU A 264 29.69 8.10 32.99
N ALA A 265 28.40 7.75 32.91
CA ALA A 265 27.83 6.94 31.84
C ALA A 265 27.91 7.68 30.48
N ILE A 266 27.64 8.98 30.46
CA ILE A 266 27.74 9.78 29.25
C ILE A 266 29.22 9.98 28.83
N ALA A 267 30.09 10.27 29.79
CA ALA A 267 31.52 10.47 29.54
C ALA A 267 32.21 9.21 29.00
N SER A 268 31.83 8.04 29.49
CA SER A 268 32.32 6.73 29.01
C SER A 268 31.73 6.26 27.68
N GLY A 269 30.68 6.92 27.19
CA GLY A 269 29.92 6.49 25.99
C GLY A 269 28.97 5.33 26.25
N ALA A 270 28.75 4.91 27.50
CA ALA A 270 27.75 3.91 27.87
C ALA A 270 26.30 4.43 27.70
N ALA A 271 26.11 5.76 27.79
CA ALA A 271 24.88 6.45 27.46
C ALA A 271 25.17 7.66 26.55
N THR A 272 24.22 8.07 25.76
CA THR A 272 24.33 9.28 24.92
C THR A 272 23.52 10.40 25.57
N GLY A 273 24.17 11.53 25.84
CA GLY A 273 23.48 12.77 26.21
C GLY A 273 22.77 13.39 24.99
N GLU A 274 21.98 14.41 25.25
CA GLU A 274 21.25 15.09 24.19
C GLU A 274 22.20 15.60 23.08
N THR A 275 21.94 15.17 21.86
CA THR A 275 22.66 15.63 20.66
C THR A 275 21.87 16.75 19.98
N LYS A 276 22.57 17.65 19.28
CA LYS A 276 21.86 18.64 18.46
C LYS A 276 21.12 17.95 17.31
N MET A 277 19.84 18.24 17.18
CA MET A 277 19.06 17.77 16.03
C MET A 277 19.71 18.28 14.74
N LYS A 278 20.05 17.37 13.82
CA LYS A 278 20.55 17.76 12.51
C LYS A 278 19.44 18.52 11.78
N LYS A 279 19.78 19.68 11.20
CA LYS A 279 18.86 20.32 10.23
C LYS A 279 18.82 19.41 9.00
N LEU A 280 17.69 18.79 8.75
CA LEU A 280 17.40 18.05 7.53
C LEU A 280 17.08 19.03 6.40
#